data_0ba9596aa0eee2abe45a3e6fb91ae9c2
#
_entry.id   0ba9596aa0eee2abe45a3e6fb91ae9c2
#
_cell.length_a   1.000
_cell.length_b   1.000
_cell.length_c   1.000
_cell.angle_alpha   90.00
_cell.angle_beta   90.00
_cell.angle_gamma   90.00
#
_symmetry.space_group_name_H-M   'P 1'
#
loop_
_entity.id
_entity.type
_entity.pdbx_description
1 polymer ?
#
loop_
_entity_poly.entity_id
_entity_poly.type
_entity_poly.pdbx_seq_one_letter_code
_entity_poly.pdbx_strand_id
1 'polypeptide(L)'
;MEYYLSHTSALQIYRALRTRRHELLTHGFNEYLNKFNLDARQLLAKDDIPYRDLVRAINAELLVDYGIELKNPVEITVSNKKNSCVYEGIHFHVDTCASFGSVIKLNINSSSVLISSLFELLFQMASKLSLFELVLLISEFQGRFVIDASTGELQSNWYTPLFKKSELLAYLTKKKGVRSFRKVKAAADLSVENAASPMEVKLALRALLPVYKGGYAIPCVELNKEFEIQNMSGIKSQKKNRAIDLLLSSGVSNARGTQNVALEYNGSVHESIDAADRDYKRNNELLAAGIEEFVISKNEYDDIVFMDNLFTVIRSRLNLPRRHTSSKQRQIEREKRIKLWKELEKI
;
A
#
# COMPACT_ATOMS: atom_id res chain seq x y z
N MET A 1 -6.90 31.55 12.76
CA MET A 1 -5.63 30.82 12.94
C MET A 1 -5.58 29.69 11.93
N GLU A 2 -4.45 29.52 11.22
CA GLU A 2 -4.37 28.66 10.04
C GLU A 2 -3.78 27.30 10.42
N TYR A 3 -4.57 26.23 10.43
CA TYR A 3 -4.11 24.87 10.75
C TYR A 3 -4.88 23.83 9.94
N TYR A 4 -4.27 22.66 9.79
CA TYR A 4 -4.93 21.47 9.28
C TYR A 4 -4.38 20.21 9.95
N LEU A 5 -5.19 19.18 10.05
CA LEU A 5 -4.76 17.85 10.54
C LEU A 5 -3.77 17.23 9.56
N SER A 6 -2.70 16.71 10.09
CA SER A 6 -1.56 16.24 9.28
C SER A 6 -0.96 14.94 9.82
N HIS A 7 0.05 14.42 9.14
CA HIS A 7 0.83 13.26 9.57
C HIS A 7 -0.05 12.08 10.06
N THR A 8 0.19 11.58 11.27
CA THR A 8 -0.52 10.41 11.81
C THR A 8 -2.02 10.67 12.00
N SER A 9 -2.42 11.89 12.37
CA SER A 9 -3.85 12.24 12.53
C SER A 9 -4.59 12.22 11.20
N ALA A 10 -4.01 12.76 10.14
CA ALA A 10 -4.60 12.65 8.81
C ALA A 10 -4.62 11.20 8.32
N LEU A 11 -3.56 10.41 8.57
CA LEU A 11 -3.51 8.98 8.22
C LEU A 11 -4.64 8.19 8.92
N GLN A 12 -4.89 8.45 10.20
CA GLN A 12 -5.98 7.81 10.94
C GLN A 12 -7.34 8.10 10.30
N ILE A 13 -7.56 9.34 9.87
CA ILE A 13 -8.81 9.72 9.20
C ILE A 13 -8.95 8.96 7.87
N TYR A 14 -7.91 8.94 7.02
CA TYR A 14 -7.98 8.21 5.75
C TYR A 14 -8.26 6.72 5.93
N ARG A 15 -7.61 6.07 6.89
CA ARG A 15 -7.83 4.66 7.20
C ARG A 15 -9.24 4.41 7.73
N ALA A 16 -9.70 5.21 8.67
CA ALA A 16 -11.03 5.07 9.25
C ALA A 16 -12.14 5.32 8.21
N LEU A 17 -11.98 6.31 7.33
CA LEU A 17 -12.91 6.54 6.23
C LEU A 17 -12.97 5.35 5.26
N ARG A 18 -11.85 4.68 5.01
CA ARG A 18 -11.84 3.46 4.17
C ARG A 18 -12.54 2.29 4.83
N THR A 19 -12.36 2.06 6.12
CA THR A 19 -12.93 0.90 6.82
C THR A 19 -14.42 1.02 7.09
N ARG A 20 -14.92 2.22 7.38
CA ARG A 20 -16.29 2.44 7.85
C ARG A 20 -17.29 2.80 6.76
N ARG A 21 -16.85 3.19 5.56
CA ARG A 21 -17.71 3.70 4.49
C ARG A 21 -17.46 3.04 3.14
N HIS A 22 -17.53 1.72 3.12
CA HIS A 22 -17.48 0.97 1.85
C HIS A 22 -18.51 1.50 0.83
N GLU A 23 -19.68 1.97 1.28
CA GLU A 23 -20.74 2.47 0.43
C GLU A 23 -20.51 3.89 -0.13
N LEU A 24 -19.82 4.77 0.59
CA LEU A 24 -19.54 6.13 0.13
C LEU A 24 -18.31 6.24 -0.78
N LEU A 25 -17.40 5.27 -0.72
CA LEU A 25 -16.15 5.27 -1.48
C LEU A 25 -16.29 4.66 -2.88
N THR A 26 -17.35 3.90 -3.14
CA THR A 26 -17.55 3.23 -4.44
C THR A 26 -17.87 4.19 -5.58
N HIS A 27 -18.34 5.40 -5.32
CA HIS A 27 -18.81 6.32 -6.36
C HIS A 27 -18.24 7.73 -6.38
N GLY A 28 -17.24 8.08 -5.56
CA GLY A 28 -16.82 9.47 -5.63
C GLY A 28 -15.70 9.96 -4.74
N PHE A 29 -14.94 9.12 -4.03
CA PHE A 29 -13.87 9.62 -3.17
C PHE A 29 -12.79 10.34 -3.97
N ASN A 30 -12.42 9.84 -5.15
CA ASN A 30 -11.50 10.52 -6.06
C ASN A 30 -12.12 11.79 -6.67
N GLU A 31 -13.41 11.79 -6.99
CA GLU A 31 -14.14 12.97 -7.42
C GLU A 31 -14.31 13.97 -6.27
N TYR A 32 -14.55 13.48 -5.06
CA TYR A 32 -14.64 14.27 -3.84
C TYR A 32 -13.29 14.88 -3.44
N LEU A 33 -12.20 14.12 -3.51
CA LEU A 33 -10.84 14.61 -3.27
C LEU A 33 -10.40 15.64 -4.33
N ASN A 34 -10.78 15.47 -5.58
CA ASN A 34 -10.45 16.40 -6.66
C ASN A 34 -11.28 17.69 -6.61
N LYS A 35 -12.52 17.63 -6.10
CA LYS A 35 -13.41 18.81 -5.97
C LYS A 35 -12.99 19.79 -4.88
N PHE A 36 -12.24 19.34 -3.88
CA PHE A 36 -11.89 20.12 -2.68
C PHE A 36 -10.39 20.35 -2.49
N ASN A 37 -9.59 20.25 -3.56
CA ASN A 37 -8.20 20.69 -3.54
C ASN A 37 -8.15 22.22 -3.39
N LEU A 38 -8.08 22.69 -2.14
CA LEU A 38 -8.13 24.09 -1.80
C LEU A 38 -6.72 24.63 -1.50
N ASP A 39 -6.48 25.90 -1.79
CA ASP A 39 -5.27 26.57 -1.34
C ASP A 39 -5.38 26.79 0.18
N ALA A 40 -4.50 26.17 0.94
CA ALA A 40 -4.45 26.31 2.39
C ALA A 40 -4.37 27.80 2.84
N ARG A 41 -3.73 28.64 2.02
CA ARG A 41 -3.60 30.08 2.32
C ARG A 41 -4.92 30.86 2.29
N GLN A 42 -5.91 30.39 1.52
CA GLN A 42 -7.20 31.09 1.38
C GLN A 42 -8.24 30.66 2.44
N LEU A 43 -8.05 29.51 3.07
CA LEU A 43 -9.05 28.91 3.96
C LEU A 43 -8.86 29.21 5.43
N LEU A 44 -7.77 29.78 5.78
CA LEU A 44 -7.19 29.77 7.11
C LEU A 44 -7.31 31.13 7.82
N ALA A 45 -8.26 31.93 7.47
CA ALA A 45 -8.54 33.16 8.19
C ALA A 45 -9.86 32.99 8.95
N LYS A 46 -9.81 33.07 10.26
CA LYS A 46 -10.88 33.77 11.01
C LYS A 46 -11.31 33.34 12.41
N ASP A 47 -10.79 32.39 13.17
CA ASP A 47 -11.33 32.33 14.52
C ASP A 47 -10.26 32.21 15.61
N ASP A 48 -10.35 33.07 16.63
CA ASP A 48 -9.50 33.12 17.82
C ASP A 48 -9.90 32.06 18.87
N ILE A 49 -10.22 30.84 18.40
CA ILE A 49 -10.54 29.72 19.32
C ILE A 49 -9.21 29.11 19.81
N PRO A 50 -9.04 28.88 21.13
CA PRO A 50 -7.87 28.18 21.66
C PRO A 50 -7.72 26.79 21.03
N TYR A 51 -6.53 26.45 20.55
CA TYR A 51 -6.27 25.15 19.88
C TYR A 51 -6.76 23.93 20.64
N ARG A 52 -6.70 23.96 21.98
CA ARG A 52 -7.16 22.87 22.84
C ARG A 52 -8.64 22.61 22.69
N ASP A 53 -9.45 23.66 22.69
CA ASP A 53 -10.91 23.54 22.60
C ASP A 53 -11.31 23.15 21.17
N LEU A 54 -10.57 23.64 20.19
CA LEU A 54 -10.73 23.29 18.79
C LEU A 54 -10.45 21.79 18.53
N VAL A 55 -9.32 21.25 19.03
CA VAL A 55 -8.98 19.83 18.86
C VAL A 55 -9.99 18.95 19.61
N ARG A 56 -10.49 19.38 20.76
CA ARG A 56 -11.56 18.66 21.47
C ARG A 56 -12.86 18.65 20.67
N ALA A 57 -13.24 19.80 20.10
CA ALA A 57 -14.43 19.89 19.26
C ALA A 57 -14.30 19.00 18.02
N ILE A 58 -13.16 19.05 17.31
CA ILE A 58 -12.87 18.21 16.16
C ILE A 58 -12.95 16.71 16.52
N ASN A 59 -12.34 16.31 17.65
CA ASN A 59 -12.39 14.92 18.10
C ASN A 59 -13.82 14.48 18.44
N ALA A 60 -14.60 15.34 19.10
CA ALA A 60 -15.98 15.03 19.43
C ALA A 60 -16.84 14.86 18.17
N GLU A 61 -16.68 15.72 17.17
CA GLU A 61 -17.39 15.67 15.89
C GLU A 61 -16.97 14.45 15.07
N LEU A 62 -15.66 14.18 14.95
CA LEU A 62 -15.14 13.00 14.26
C LEU A 62 -15.64 11.71 14.92
N LEU A 63 -15.74 11.68 16.23
CA LEU A 63 -16.26 10.52 16.96
C LEU A 63 -17.75 10.32 16.70
N VAL A 64 -18.55 11.37 16.76
CA VAL A 64 -20.01 11.31 16.54
C VAL A 64 -20.35 10.96 15.10
N ASP A 65 -19.75 11.65 14.13
CA ASP A 65 -20.13 11.55 12.74
C ASP A 65 -19.49 10.35 12.03
N TYR A 66 -18.24 10.03 12.40
CA TYR A 66 -17.43 9.01 11.75
C TYR A 66 -16.97 7.92 12.70
N GLY A 67 -17.22 8.07 14.02
CA GLY A 67 -16.69 7.18 15.06
C GLY A 67 -15.16 7.12 15.06
N ILE A 68 -14.49 8.20 14.67
CA ILE A 68 -13.03 8.31 14.63
C ILE A 68 -12.57 9.01 15.88
N GLU A 69 -11.73 8.33 16.67
CA GLU A 69 -11.01 8.93 17.78
C GLU A 69 -9.54 9.10 17.40
N LEU A 70 -9.07 10.34 17.33
CA LEU A 70 -7.67 10.62 17.02
C LEU A 70 -6.79 10.27 18.22
N LYS A 71 -5.73 9.52 17.97
CA LYS A 71 -4.73 9.16 18.99
C LYS A 71 -3.91 10.38 19.40
N ASN A 72 -3.60 10.49 20.68
CA ASN A 72 -2.68 11.50 21.19
C ASN A 72 -1.22 11.17 20.87
N PRO A 73 -0.41 12.19 20.55
CA PRO A 73 -0.77 13.59 20.30
C PRO A 73 -1.49 13.76 18.96
N VAL A 74 -2.47 14.65 18.91
CA VAL A 74 -3.09 15.07 17.65
C VAL A 74 -2.09 15.93 16.90
N GLU A 75 -1.82 15.58 15.64
CA GLU A 75 -0.82 16.25 14.81
C GLU A 75 -1.49 17.25 13.88
N ILE A 76 -1.11 18.51 14.04
CA ILE A 76 -1.59 19.62 13.22
C ILE A 76 -0.42 20.35 12.56
N THR A 77 -0.65 20.88 11.38
CA THR A 77 0.30 21.74 10.69
C THR A 77 -0.23 23.16 10.65
N VAL A 78 0.65 24.10 10.92
CA VAL A 78 0.41 25.56 10.88
C VAL A 78 1.33 26.23 9.86
N SER A 79 0.88 27.34 9.29
CA SER A 79 1.64 28.08 8.27
C SER A 79 2.78 28.93 8.86
N ASN A 80 2.74 29.26 10.14
CA ASN A 80 3.71 30.13 10.78
C ASN A 80 4.17 29.57 12.14
N LYS A 81 5.48 29.62 12.39
CA LYS A 81 6.07 29.21 13.66
C LYS A 81 5.50 29.96 14.88
N LYS A 82 5.08 31.21 14.71
CA LYS A 82 4.41 31.97 15.78
C LYS A 82 3.12 31.33 16.27
N ASN A 83 2.51 30.50 15.43
CA ASN A 83 1.28 29.81 15.72
C ASN A 83 1.52 28.40 16.33
N SER A 84 2.78 27.98 16.48
CA SER A 84 3.13 26.75 17.16
C SER A 84 3.32 27.02 18.66
N CYS A 85 2.48 26.41 19.47
CA CYS A 85 2.54 26.50 20.93
C CYS A 85 2.76 25.08 21.48
N VAL A 86 3.23 24.97 22.74
CA VAL A 86 3.30 23.70 23.43
C VAL A 86 1.97 23.45 24.14
N TYR A 87 1.20 22.49 23.66
CA TYR A 87 -0.02 22.03 24.30
C TYR A 87 0.07 20.53 24.56
N GLU A 88 -0.39 20.12 25.73
CA GLU A 88 -0.52 18.69 26.03
C GLU A 88 -1.50 18.03 25.03
N GLY A 89 -1.08 16.91 24.45
CA GLY A 89 -1.89 16.16 23.50
C GLY A 89 -1.92 16.72 22.06
N ILE A 90 -1.17 17.79 21.76
CA ILE A 90 -1.08 18.36 20.41
C ILE A 90 0.39 18.47 19.99
N HIS A 91 0.70 17.99 18.79
CA HIS A 91 2.00 18.15 18.17
C HIS A 91 1.89 19.08 16.94
N PHE A 92 2.60 20.20 17.00
CA PHE A 92 2.60 21.19 15.94
C PHE A 92 3.73 20.92 14.93
N HIS A 93 3.37 20.94 13.67
CA HIS A 93 4.31 21.02 12.55
C HIS A 93 4.18 22.38 11.89
N VAL A 94 5.27 22.91 11.35
CA VAL A 94 5.28 24.20 10.64
C VAL A 94 5.58 23.93 9.17
N ASP A 95 4.66 24.34 8.30
CA ASP A 95 4.86 24.32 6.86
C ASP A 95 4.58 25.71 6.29
N THR A 96 5.66 26.43 6.01
CA THR A 96 5.60 27.77 5.40
C THR A 96 5.37 27.73 3.89
N CYS A 97 5.43 26.55 3.28
CA CYS A 97 5.39 26.35 1.84
C CYS A 97 4.15 25.60 1.37
N ALA A 98 3.10 25.49 2.21
CA ALA A 98 1.85 24.84 1.81
C ALA A 98 1.33 25.40 0.47
N SER A 99 1.30 24.54 -0.55
CA SER A 99 0.89 24.89 -1.90
C SER A 99 -0.56 24.50 -2.17
N PHE A 100 -1.15 25.06 -3.22
CA PHE A 100 -2.45 24.61 -3.71
C PHE A 100 -2.50 23.09 -3.87
N GLY A 101 -3.57 22.46 -3.38
CA GLY A 101 -3.74 21.02 -3.40
C GLY A 101 -3.07 20.26 -2.26
N SER A 102 -2.41 20.94 -1.31
CA SER A 102 -1.81 20.29 -0.15
C SER A 102 -2.81 19.94 0.95
N VAL A 103 -4.02 20.49 0.90
CA VAL A 103 -5.08 20.35 1.91
C VAL A 103 -6.42 20.04 1.25
N ILE A 104 -7.22 19.22 1.90
CA ILE A 104 -8.62 18.97 1.55
C ILE A 104 -9.53 19.34 2.72
N LYS A 105 -10.78 19.67 2.40
CA LYS A 105 -11.82 20.01 3.36
C LYS A 105 -12.76 18.81 3.54
N LEU A 106 -12.86 18.30 4.77
CA LEU A 106 -13.89 17.34 5.15
C LEU A 106 -15.05 18.11 5.76
N ASN A 107 -16.25 17.92 5.22
CA ASN A 107 -17.46 18.47 5.84
C ASN A 107 -17.95 17.49 6.91
N ILE A 108 -18.11 18.01 8.12
CA ILE A 108 -18.59 17.29 9.28
C ILE A 108 -19.83 18.03 9.76
N ASN A 109 -21.03 17.47 9.55
CA ASN A 109 -22.33 18.10 9.89
C ASN A 109 -22.39 19.63 9.67
N SER A 110 -22.22 20.41 10.74
CA SER A 110 -22.27 21.88 10.74
C SER A 110 -20.90 22.54 10.61
N SER A 111 -19.83 21.77 10.68
CA SER A 111 -18.46 22.29 10.62
C SER A 111 -17.64 21.66 9.50
N SER A 112 -16.42 22.08 9.37
CA SER A 112 -15.48 21.51 8.39
C SER A 112 -14.09 21.42 8.97
N VAL A 113 -13.43 20.27 8.72
CA VAL A 113 -12.06 20.00 9.13
C VAL A 113 -11.16 19.99 7.92
N LEU A 114 -10.03 20.67 8.02
CA LEU A 114 -8.98 20.64 7.01
C LEU A 114 -8.00 19.52 7.33
N ILE A 115 -7.68 18.68 6.34
CA ILE A 115 -6.68 17.63 6.47
C ILE A 115 -5.68 17.70 5.32
N SER A 116 -4.47 17.18 5.53
CA SER A 116 -3.49 17.03 4.45
C SER A 116 -4.11 16.25 3.29
N SER A 117 -3.89 16.70 2.06
CA SER A 117 -4.22 15.89 0.89
C SER A 117 -3.42 14.59 0.91
N LEU A 118 -3.93 13.57 0.22
CA LEU A 118 -3.37 12.23 0.25
C LEU A 118 -1.89 12.19 -0.17
N PHE A 119 -1.52 12.91 -1.24
CA PHE A 119 -0.13 12.94 -1.70
C PHE A 119 0.76 13.78 -0.78
N GLU A 120 0.25 14.86 -0.19
CA GLU A 120 1.01 15.64 0.79
C GLU A 120 1.27 14.85 2.06
N LEU A 121 0.29 14.05 2.49
CA LEU A 121 0.44 13.12 3.62
C LEU A 121 1.63 12.18 3.41
N LEU A 122 1.88 11.68 2.19
CA LEU A 122 3.03 10.82 1.92
C LEU A 122 4.37 11.54 2.16
N PHE A 123 4.47 12.83 1.83
CA PHE A 123 5.66 13.64 2.12
C PHE A 123 5.85 13.84 3.63
N GLN A 124 4.76 14.08 4.35
CA GLN A 124 4.79 14.24 5.80
C GLN A 124 5.20 12.94 6.48
N MET A 125 4.58 11.81 6.10
CA MET A 125 4.89 10.49 6.66
C MET A 125 6.31 10.03 6.29
N ALA A 126 6.87 10.47 5.18
CA ALA A 126 8.25 10.15 4.81
C ALA A 126 9.30 10.64 5.82
N SER A 127 8.97 11.62 6.64
CA SER A 127 9.85 12.06 7.74
C SER A 127 9.86 11.10 8.93
N LYS A 128 8.81 10.31 9.10
CA LYS A 128 8.59 9.40 10.25
C LYS A 128 8.86 7.94 9.93
N LEU A 129 8.51 7.50 8.72
CA LEU A 129 8.57 6.11 8.30
C LEU A 129 9.93 5.77 7.68
N SER A 130 10.39 4.54 7.80
CA SER A 130 11.47 3.98 6.99
C SER A 130 11.06 3.92 5.51
N LEU A 131 11.98 3.53 4.63
CA LEU A 131 11.65 3.38 3.20
C LEU A 131 10.57 2.32 2.98
N PHE A 132 10.71 1.15 3.60
CA PHE A 132 9.78 0.04 3.38
C PHE A 132 8.42 0.25 4.07
N GLU A 133 8.38 0.90 5.24
CA GLU A 133 7.11 1.35 5.84
C GLU A 133 6.37 2.33 4.92
N LEU A 134 7.09 3.24 4.27
CA LEU A 134 6.48 4.16 3.30
C LEU A 134 6.03 3.42 2.02
N VAL A 135 6.77 2.41 1.56
CA VAL A 135 6.34 1.53 0.46
C VAL A 135 5.05 0.82 0.83
N LEU A 136 4.97 0.27 2.05
CA LEU A 136 3.76 -0.41 2.53
C LEU A 136 2.56 0.55 2.58
N LEU A 137 2.74 1.76 3.14
CA LEU A 137 1.70 2.78 3.19
C LEU A 137 1.19 3.18 1.79
N ILE A 138 2.10 3.40 0.84
CA ILE A 138 1.72 3.70 -0.54
C ILE A 138 0.97 2.53 -1.16
N SER A 139 1.46 1.29 -0.95
CA SER A 139 0.82 0.07 -1.46
C SER A 139 -0.53 -0.19 -0.80
N GLU A 140 -0.70 0.14 0.50
CA GLU A 140 -2.00 0.11 1.17
C GLU A 140 -3.00 1.02 0.47
N PHE A 141 -2.61 2.26 0.15
CA PHE A 141 -3.49 3.22 -0.52
C PHE A 141 -3.79 2.86 -1.98
N GLN A 142 -2.87 2.18 -2.65
CA GLN A 142 -3.02 1.63 -4.01
C GLN A 142 -3.62 0.22 -4.02
N GLY A 143 -3.81 -0.37 -2.85
CA GLY A 143 -4.23 -1.76 -2.64
C GLY A 143 -5.69 -1.89 -2.24
N ARG A 144 -6.03 -3.11 -1.89
CA ARG A 144 -7.39 -3.57 -1.53
C ARG A 144 -7.52 -3.91 -0.04
N PHE A 145 -6.52 -3.58 0.77
CA PHE A 145 -6.50 -3.77 2.23
C PHE A 145 -6.38 -2.43 2.94
N VAL A 146 -6.71 -2.43 4.21
CA VAL A 146 -6.54 -1.29 5.12
C VAL A 146 -5.99 -1.81 6.45
N ILE A 147 -5.06 -1.08 7.03
CA ILE A 147 -4.64 -1.30 8.42
C ILE A 147 -5.54 -0.45 9.30
N ASP A 148 -6.33 -1.08 10.16
CA ASP A 148 -7.26 -0.37 11.04
C ASP A 148 -6.51 0.64 11.92
N ALA A 149 -6.98 1.87 11.95
CA ALA A 149 -6.30 2.95 12.65
C ALA A 149 -6.34 2.80 14.18
N SER A 150 -7.35 2.11 14.71
CA SER A 150 -7.56 1.93 16.14
C SER A 150 -6.86 0.68 16.68
N THR A 151 -7.03 -0.46 16.00
CA THR A 151 -6.49 -1.75 16.43
C THR A 151 -5.12 -2.07 15.85
N GLY A 152 -4.79 -1.51 14.69
CA GLY A 152 -3.62 -1.89 13.90
C GLY A 152 -3.81 -3.22 13.13
N GLU A 153 -5.01 -3.80 13.17
CA GLU A 153 -5.31 -5.06 12.52
C GLU A 153 -5.52 -4.89 11.03
N LEU A 154 -5.19 -5.93 10.28
CA LEU A 154 -5.43 -6.00 8.85
C LEU A 154 -6.92 -6.20 8.57
N GLN A 155 -7.48 -5.36 7.73
CA GLN A 155 -8.80 -5.55 7.12
C GLN A 155 -8.67 -5.72 5.62
N SER A 156 -9.09 -6.89 5.12
CA SER A 156 -9.00 -7.26 3.71
C SER A 156 -10.40 -7.50 3.14
N ASN A 157 -11.12 -6.42 2.87
CA ASN A 157 -12.49 -6.44 2.32
C ASN A 157 -12.55 -5.95 0.86
N TRP A 158 -11.47 -6.13 0.11
CA TRP A 158 -11.37 -5.67 -1.28
C TRP A 158 -11.71 -4.19 -1.45
N TYR A 159 -11.13 -3.36 -0.59
CA TYR A 159 -11.31 -1.91 -0.64
C TYR A 159 -10.87 -1.32 -1.98
N THR A 160 -11.53 -0.26 -2.40
CA THR A 160 -11.15 0.48 -3.60
C THR A 160 -9.82 1.22 -3.39
N PRO A 161 -8.85 1.10 -4.31
CA PRO A 161 -7.63 1.90 -4.28
C PRO A 161 -7.95 3.39 -4.30
N LEU A 162 -7.22 4.18 -3.51
CA LEU A 162 -7.42 5.63 -3.43
C LEU A 162 -6.82 6.38 -4.63
N PHE A 163 -5.75 5.84 -5.22
CA PHE A 163 -5.09 6.39 -6.41
C PHE A 163 -4.28 5.31 -7.14
N LYS A 164 -3.97 5.57 -8.40
CA LYS A 164 -3.07 4.75 -9.20
C LYS A 164 -1.63 5.21 -9.05
N LYS A 165 -0.68 4.31 -9.19
CA LYS A 165 0.77 4.61 -9.16
C LYS A 165 1.14 5.71 -10.16
N SER A 166 0.54 5.70 -11.35
CA SER A 166 0.75 6.71 -12.39
C SER A 166 0.38 8.12 -11.92
N GLU A 167 -0.69 8.28 -11.12
CA GLU A 167 -1.14 9.57 -10.60
C GLU A 167 -0.14 10.13 -9.57
N LEU A 168 0.36 9.28 -8.67
CA LEU A 168 1.41 9.67 -7.74
C LEU A 168 2.70 10.06 -8.47
N LEU A 169 3.13 9.27 -9.45
CA LEU A 169 4.33 9.58 -10.23
C LEU A 169 4.18 10.90 -11.01
N ALA A 170 3.00 11.18 -11.58
CA ALA A 170 2.71 12.45 -12.23
C ALA A 170 2.74 13.62 -11.24
N TYR A 171 2.20 13.46 -10.03
CA TYR A 171 2.29 14.47 -8.97
C TYR A 171 3.74 14.77 -8.58
N LEU A 172 4.57 13.72 -8.45
CA LEU A 172 5.97 13.85 -8.08
C LEU A 172 6.81 14.65 -9.10
N THR A 173 6.43 14.66 -10.39
CA THR A 173 7.15 15.48 -11.39
C THR A 173 7.15 16.97 -11.04
N LYS A 174 6.09 17.43 -10.38
CA LYS A 174 5.88 18.84 -9.96
C LYS A 174 6.51 19.17 -8.60
N LYS A 175 6.99 18.15 -7.85
CA LYS A 175 7.51 18.31 -6.47
C LYS A 175 9.03 18.12 -6.36
N LYS A 176 9.77 18.18 -7.47
CA LYS A 176 11.23 18.12 -7.45
C LYS A 176 11.82 19.22 -6.55
N GLY A 177 12.75 18.86 -5.68
CA GLY A 177 13.38 19.78 -4.74
C GLY A 177 12.67 19.95 -3.39
N VAL A 178 11.44 19.45 -3.25
CA VAL A 178 10.75 19.43 -1.95
C VAL A 178 11.44 18.46 -0.99
N ARG A 179 11.43 18.79 0.30
CA ARG A 179 11.94 17.90 1.37
C ARG A 179 11.29 16.52 1.25
N SER A 180 12.05 15.47 1.51
CA SER A 180 11.63 14.06 1.41
C SER A 180 11.31 13.56 -0.02
N PHE A 181 11.41 14.39 -1.07
CA PHE A 181 11.11 14.00 -2.45
C PHE A 181 11.80 12.70 -2.87
N ARG A 182 13.11 12.58 -2.61
CA ARG A 182 13.88 11.38 -3.00
C ARG A 182 13.33 10.10 -2.35
N LYS A 183 12.93 10.19 -1.09
CA LYS A 183 12.39 9.04 -0.34
C LYS A 183 11.00 8.66 -0.83
N VAL A 184 10.12 9.65 -1.03
CA VAL A 184 8.77 9.41 -1.56
C VAL A 184 8.85 8.84 -2.97
N LYS A 185 9.72 9.38 -3.84
CA LYS A 185 9.94 8.85 -5.19
C LYS A 185 10.44 7.41 -5.17
N ALA A 186 11.44 7.11 -4.34
CA ALA A 186 11.96 5.75 -4.21
C ALA A 186 10.88 4.77 -3.68
N ALA A 187 10.06 5.21 -2.72
CA ALA A 187 8.96 4.40 -2.22
C ALA A 187 7.86 4.20 -3.27
N ALA A 188 7.51 5.24 -4.02
CA ALA A 188 6.55 5.15 -5.11
C ALA A 188 7.02 4.22 -6.24
N ASP A 189 8.31 4.24 -6.57
CA ASP A 189 8.86 3.32 -7.58
C ASP A 189 8.75 1.85 -7.15
N LEU A 190 8.94 1.58 -5.86
CA LEU A 190 8.89 0.24 -5.27
C LEU A 190 7.49 -0.22 -4.89
N SER A 191 6.53 0.70 -4.73
CA SER A 191 5.16 0.35 -4.34
C SER A 191 4.49 -0.55 -5.38
N VAL A 192 3.56 -1.37 -4.93
CA VAL A 192 2.80 -2.30 -5.76
C VAL A 192 1.32 -1.98 -5.66
N GLU A 193 0.62 -2.06 -6.79
CA GLU A 193 -0.82 -1.82 -6.88
C GLU A 193 -1.61 -3.10 -6.61
N ASN A 194 -2.86 -2.96 -6.20
CA ASN A 194 -3.84 -4.03 -6.00
C ASN A 194 -3.47 -5.08 -4.93
N ALA A 195 -2.49 -4.84 -4.08
CA ALA A 195 -2.22 -5.75 -2.96
C ALA A 195 -3.47 -5.89 -2.07
N ALA A 196 -3.80 -7.10 -1.63
CA ALA A 196 -4.88 -7.38 -0.69
C ALA A 196 -4.37 -7.61 0.74
N SER A 197 -3.05 -7.66 0.92
CA SER A 197 -2.41 -7.84 2.23
C SER A 197 -1.00 -7.26 2.30
N PRO A 198 -0.48 -6.94 3.50
CA PRO A 198 0.92 -6.61 3.70
C PRO A 198 1.88 -7.72 3.26
N MET A 199 1.47 -8.99 3.41
CA MET A 199 2.31 -10.15 3.04
C MET A 199 2.54 -10.22 1.53
N GLU A 200 1.51 -9.92 0.72
CA GLU A 200 1.66 -9.81 -0.72
C GLU A 200 2.63 -8.69 -1.11
N VAL A 201 2.59 -7.54 -0.42
CA VAL A 201 3.56 -6.44 -0.64
C VAL A 201 4.98 -6.91 -0.32
N LYS A 202 5.20 -7.58 0.81
CA LYS A 202 6.51 -8.12 1.21
C LYS A 202 7.04 -9.13 0.19
N LEU A 203 6.18 -10.04 -0.25
CA LEU A 203 6.53 -11.07 -1.22
C LEU A 203 6.86 -10.46 -2.60
N ALA A 204 6.05 -9.48 -3.03
CA ALA A 204 6.32 -8.74 -4.26
C ALA A 204 7.67 -7.99 -4.20
N LEU A 205 8.01 -7.38 -3.07
CA LEU A 205 9.31 -6.73 -2.89
C LEU A 205 10.48 -7.73 -2.93
N ARG A 206 10.32 -8.92 -2.32
CA ARG A 206 11.32 -10.00 -2.44
C ARG A 206 11.50 -10.42 -3.91
N ALA A 207 10.42 -10.55 -4.66
CA ALA A 207 10.47 -10.92 -6.07
C ALA A 207 11.11 -9.83 -6.95
N LEU A 208 10.63 -8.58 -6.85
CA LEU A 208 10.98 -7.45 -7.72
C LEU A 208 12.39 -6.88 -7.48
N LEU A 209 12.78 -6.75 -6.20
CA LEU A 209 14.03 -6.06 -5.90
C LEU A 209 15.22 -6.73 -6.58
N PRO A 210 16.19 -5.92 -7.09
CA PRO A 210 17.37 -6.46 -7.71
C PRO A 210 18.23 -7.22 -6.69
N VAL A 211 18.99 -8.19 -7.17
CA VAL A 211 19.78 -9.10 -6.32
C VAL A 211 20.76 -8.36 -5.41
N TYR A 212 21.34 -7.26 -5.88
CA TYR A 212 22.27 -6.47 -5.06
C TYR A 212 21.56 -5.79 -3.87
N LYS A 213 20.22 -5.69 -3.88
CA LYS A 213 19.36 -5.24 -2.78
C LYS A 213 18.71 -6.39 -2.00
N GLY A 214 19.04 -7.64 -2.33
CA GLY A 214 18.50 -8.81 -1.64
C GLY A 214 17.22 -9.39 -2.23
N GLY A 215 16.77 -8.92 -3.39
CA GLY A 215 15.63 -9.50 -4.10
C GLY A 215 16.03 -10.59 -5.11
N TYR A 216 15.03 -11.12 -5.81
CA TYR A 216 15.20 -12.17 -6.81
C TYR A 216 15.21 -11.63 -8.25
N ALA A 217 15.04 -10.34 -8.44
CA ALA A 217 15.06 -9.65 -9.74
C ALA A 217 14.11 -10.28 -10.77
N ILE A 218 12.87 -10.51 -10.38
CA ILE A 218 11.79 -10.85 -11.32
C ILE A 218 11.36 -9.55 -12.01
N PRO A 219 11.30 -9.48 -13.33
CA PRO A 219 11.09 -8.23 -14.04
C PRO A 219 9.73 -7.60 -13.87
N CYS A 220 8.67 -8.43 -13.75
CA CYS A 220 7.31 -7.95 -13.63
C CYS A 220 6.54 -8.79 -12.61
N VAL A 221 5.82 -8.11 -11.72
CA VAL A 221 4.92 -8.68 -10.71
C VAL A 221 3.64 -7.89 -10.72
N GLU A 222 2.52 -8.54 -10.95
CA GLU A 222 1.18 -7.98 -10.86
C GLU A 222 0.43 -8.67 -9.73
N LEU A 223 -0.24 -7.89 -8.87
CA LEU A 223 -0.96 -8.42 -7.71
C LEU A 223 -2.46 -8.48 -7.97
N ASN A 224 -3.08 -9.55 -7.48
CA ASN A 224 -4.53 -9.78 -7.56
C ASN A 224 -5.09 -9.56 -8.97
N LYS A 225 -4.33 -9.99 -9.98
CA LYS A 225 -4.75 -9.91 -11.38
C LYS A 225 -5.84 -10.93 -11.63
N GLU A 226 -6.96 -10.44 -12.14
CA GLU A 226 -8.09 -11.28 -12.52
C GLU A 226 -7.86 -11.88 -13.90
N PHE A 227 -8.09 -13.19 -14.01
CA PHE A 227 -8.08 -13.93 -15.25
C PHE A 227 -9.43 -14.58 -15.48
N GLU A 228 -9.88 -14.50 -16.72
CA GLU A 228 -11.02 -15.28 -17.19
C GLU A 228 -10.53 -16.67 -17.60
N ILE A 229 -10.84 -17.68 -16.80
CA ILE A 229 -10.49 -19.08 -17.05
C ILE A 229 -11.73 -19.92 -17.34
N GLN A 230 -11.54 -21.00 -18.09
CA GLN A 230 -12.61 -21.96 -18.33
C GLN A 230 -12.91 -22.76 -17.06
N ASN A 231 -14.17 -22.77 -16.64
CA ASN A 231 -14.60 -23.65 -15.56
C ASN A 231 -14.60 -25.11 -16.07
N MET A 232 -13.72 -25.93 -15.55
CA MET A 232 -13.61 -27.36 -15.93
C MET A 232 -14.70 -28.24 -15.34
N SER A 233 -15.57 -27.71 -14.47
CA SER A 233 -16.70 -28.45 -13.87
C SER A 233 -18.01 -27.96 -14.43
N GLY A 234 -18.68 -28.78 -15.25
CA GLY A 234 -20.03 -28.54 -15.76
C GLY A 234 -20.18 -28.83 -17.25
N ILE A 235 -21.43 -29.07 -17.68
CA ILE A 235 -21.83 -29.41 -19.08
C ILE A 235 -21.73 -28.19 -20.02
N LYS A 236 -21.62 -26.98 -19.47
CA LYS A 236 -21.42 -25.73 -20.23
C LYS A 236 -20.11 -25.08 -19.76
N SER A 237 -19.23 -24.77 -20.70
CA SER A 237 -18.02 -23.99 -20.44
C SER A 237 -18.37 -22.57 -19.97
N GLN A 238 -18.63 -22.42 -18.68
CA GLN A 238 -18.82 -21.12 -18.07
C GLN A 238 -17.43 -20.53 -17.77
N LYS A 239 -17.20 -19.33 -18.23
CA LYS A 239 -16.03 -18.56 -17.85
C LYS A 239 -16.13 -18.13 -16.40
N LYS A 240 -15.02 -18.15 -15.70
CA LYS A 240 -14.91 -17.81 -14.30
C LYS A 240 -13.72 -16.87 -14.08
N ASN A 241 -13.92 -15.83 -13.32
CA ASN A 241 -12.82 -14.95 -12.93
C ASN A 241 -12.06 -15.54 -11.74
N ARG A 242 -10.74 -15.55 -11.85
CA ARG A 242 -9.81 -15.92 -10.78
C ARG A 242 -8.82 -14.80 -10.56
N ALA A 243 -8.68 -14.39 -9.31
CA ALA A 243 -7.59 -13.51 -8.89
C ALA A 243 -6.38 -14.37 -8.48
N ILE A 244 -5.20 -13.94 -8.88
CA ILE A 244 -3.90 -14.54 -8.52
C ILE A 244 -3.18 -13.56 -7.61
N ASP A 245 -2.74 -14.00 -6.42
CA ASP A 245 -2.06 -13.14 -5.44
C ASP A 245 -0.87 -12.42 -6.08
N LEU A 246 0.08 -13.17 -6.65
CA LEU A 246 1.19 -12.64 -7.42
C LEU A 246 1.31 -13.34 -8.77
N LEU A 247 1.11 -12.61 -9.84
CA LEU A 247 1.47 -13.05 -11.18
C LEU A 247 2.87 -12.55 -11.52
N LEU A 248 3.79 -13.49 -11.70
CA LEU A 248 5.18 -13.23 -12.06
C LEU A 248 5.37 -13.43 -13.55
N SER A 249 6.07 -12.52 -14.24
CA SER A 249 6.35 -12.64 -15.66
C SER A 249 7.73 -12.13 -16.04
N SER A 250 8.20 -12.56 -17.20
CA SER A 250 9.47 -12.08 -17.78
C SER A 250 9.38 -10.63 -18.30
N GLY A 251 8.17 -10.06 -18.41
CA GLY A 251 7.93 -8.76 -18.99
C GLY A 251 8.12 -8.71 -20.52
N VAL A 252 8.52 -9.82 -21.15
CA VAL A 252 8.75 -9.92 -22.59
C VAL A 252 7.80 -10.95 -23.19
N SER A 253 7.04 -10.52 -24.18
CA SER A 253 6.22 -11.41 -25.00
C SER A 253 7.12 -11.99 -26.12
N ASN A 254 7.20 -13.32 -26.21
CA ASN A 254 7.90 -14.00 -27.31
C ASN A 254 6.90 -14.72 -28.21
N ALA A 255 7.38 -15.40 -29.26
CA ALA A 255 6.54 -16.13 -30.20
C ALA A 255 5.65 -17.23 -29.57
N ARG A 256 5.92 -17.63 -28.34
CA ARG A 256 5.12 -18.59 -27.53
C ARG A 256 4.20 -17.91 -26.51
N GLY A 257 4.07 -16.58 -26.56
CA GLY A 257 3.34 -15.79 -25.55
C GLY A 257 4.20 -15.39 -24.35
N THR A 258 3.59 -14.65 -23.43
CA THR A 258 4.23 -14.28 -22.14
C THR A 258 4.16 -15.49 -21.22
N GLN A 259 5.32 -15.94 -20.72
CA GLN A 259 5.33 -16.98 -19.70
C GLN A 259 5.02 -16.36 -18.35
N ASN A 260 4.03 -16.91 -17.70
CA ASN A 260 3.53 -16.47 -16.42
C ASN A 260 3.62 -17.59 -15.38
N VAL A 261 3.90 -17.22 -14.15
CA VAL A 261 3.90 -18.10 -12.99
C VAL A 261 3.07 -17.43 -11.91
N ALA A 262 2.13 -18.17 -11.34
CA ALA A 262 1.37 -17.75 -10.17
C ALA A 262 2.13 -18.10 -8.89
N LEU A 263 2.14 -17.18 -7.93
CA LEU A 263 2.69 -17.40 -6.61
C LEU A 263 1.66 -16.97 -5.58
N GLU A 264 1.24 -17.88 -4.72
CA GLU A 264 0.26 -17.66 -3.68
C GLU A 264 0.87 -17.79 -2.29
N TYR A 265 0.38 -17.00 -1.36
CA TYR A 265 0.76 -17.07 0.04
C TYR A 265 -0.38 -17.64 0.88
N ASN A 266 -0.19 -18.85 1.39
CA ASN A 266 -1.12 -19.47 2.33
C ASN A 266 -0.64 -19.27 3.77
N GLY A 267 -1.21 -18.26 4.46
CA GLY A 267 -0.92 -17.99 5.87
C GLY A 267 -1.73 -18.82 6.87
N SER A 268 -2.73 -19.59 6.41
CA SER A 268 -3.60 -20.38 7.28
C SER A 268 -3.05 -21.79 7.51
N VAL A 269 -3.04 -22.23 8.76
CA VAL A 269 -2.53 -23.54 9.20
C VAL A 269 -3.63 -24.63 9.17
N HIS A 270 -4.90 -24.26 8.91
CA HIS A 270 -6.04 -25.19 8.99
C HIS A 270 -6.65 -25.42 7.59
N GLU A 271 -6.22 -26.52 6.96
CA GLU A 271 -6.88 -27.03 5.77
C GLU A 271 -8.01 -28.00 6.17
N SER A 272 -9.24 -27.68 5.75
CA SER A 272 -10.32 -28.66 5.72
C SER A 272 -10.22 -29.48 4.41
N ILE A 273 -10.75 -30.71 4.40
CA ILE A 273 -10.80 -31.57 3.20
C ILE A 273 -11.45 -30.84 2.03
N ASP A 274 -12.49 -30.05 2.29
CA ASP A 274 -13.19 -29.22 1.27
C ASP A 274 -12.32 -28.06 0.74
N ALA A 275 -11.31 -27.62 1.48
CA ALA A 275 -10.35 -26.62 1.00
C ALA A 275 -9.34 -27.27 0.03
N ALA A 276 -8.84 -28.45 0.34
CA ALA A 276 -7.91 -29.17 -0.53
C ALA A 276 -8.52 -29.49 -1.90
N ASP A 277 -9.78 -29.95 -1.97
CA ASP A 277 -10.47 -30.22 -3.24
C ASP A 277 -10.65 -28.94 -4.08
N ARG A 278 -10.92 -27.80 -3.43
CA ARG A 278 -11.01 -26.50 -4.13
C ARG A 278 -9.66 -26.06 -4.70
N ASP A 279 -8.57 -26.32 -3.97
CA ASP A 279 -7.21 -25.92 -4.38
C ASP A 279 -6.72 -26.79 -5.54
N TYR A 280 -6.98 -28.12 -5.51
CA TYR A 280 -6.68 -28.99 -6.66
C TYR A 280 -7.41 -28.55 -7.93
N LYS A 281 -8.68 -28.21 -7.81
CA LYS A 281 -9.48 -27.76 -8.94
C LYS A 281 -8.94 -26.43 -9.48
N ARG A 282 -8.58 -25.49 -8.60
CA ARG A 282 -7.99 -24.21 -8.94
C ARG A 282 -6.68 -24.38 -9.69
N ASN A 283 -5.78 -25.23 -9.18
CA ASN A 283 -4.49 -25.50 -9.82
C ASN A 283 -4.66 -26.09 -11.22
N ASN A 284 -5.58 -27.03 -11.42
CA ASN A 284 -5.89 -27.61 -12.73
C ASN A 284 -6.46 -26.56 -13.70
N GLU A 285 -7.34 -25.64 -13.23
CA GLU A 285 -7.90 -24.55 -14.03
C GLU A 285 -6.80 -23.58 -14.49
N LEU A 286 -5.85 -23.23 -13.62
CA LEU A 286 -4.71 -22.36 -13.93
C LEU A 286 -3.73 -23.03 -14.89
N LEU A 287 -3.43 -24.31 -14.65
CA LEU A 287 -2.54 -25.09 -15.53
C LEU A 287 -3.12 -25.22 -16.95
N ALA A 288 -4.43 -25.42 -17.08
CA ALA A 288 -5.13 -25.43 -18.37
C ALA A 288 -5.05 -24.07 -19.08
N ALA A 289 -4.95 -22.98 -18.33
CA ALA A 289 -4.70 -21.63 -18.87
C ALA A 289 -3.19 -21.35 -19.14
N GLY A 290 -2.31 -22.35 -18.93
CA GLY A 290 -0.86 -22.22 -19.13
C GLY A 290 -0.14 -21.46 -18.02
N ILE A 291 -0.75 -21.36 -16.84
CA ILE A 291 -0.17 -20.72 -15.65
C ILE A 291 0.16 -21.80 -14.62
N GLU A 292 1.44 -21.97 -14.32
CA GLU A 292 1.92 -22.85 -13.25
C GLU A 292 1.83 -22.11 -11.92
N GLU A 293 1.20 -22.71 -10.92
CA GLU A 293 1.00 -22.13 -9.59
C GLU A 293 1.95 -22.72 -8.57
N PHE A 294 2.59 -21.88 -7.78
CA PHE A 294 3.33 -22.24 -6.57
C PHE A 294 2.63 -21.65 -5.36
N VAL A 295 2.38 -22.48 -4.37
CA VAL A 295 1.80 -22.04 -3.09
C VAL A 295 2.89 -22.11 -2.04
N ILE A 296 3.04 -21.06 -1.23
CA ILE A 296 3.99 -20.98 -0.12
C ILE A 296 3.28 -20.81 1.21
N SER A 297 3.64 -21.65 2.16
CA SER A 297 3.23 -21.54 3.55
C SER A 297 4.07 -20.48 4.29
N LYS A 298 3.64 -20.09 5.49
CA LYS A 298 4.42 -19.21 6.36
C LYS A 298 5.82 -19.74 6.64
N ASN A 299 5.96 -21.04 6.94
CA ASN A 299 7.25 -21.66 7.26
C ASN A 299 8.21 -21.61 6.05
N GLU A 300 7.68 -21.87 4.85
CA GLU A 300 8.45 -21.80 3.61
C GLU A 300 8.85 -20.37 3.24
N TYR A 301 7.95 -19.40 3.51
CA TYR A 301 8.26 -17.99 3.35
C TYR A 301 9.43 -17.54 4.24
N ASP A 302 9.55 -18.10 5.44
CA ASP A 302 10.62 -17.78 6.39
C ASP A 302 11.92 -18.58 6.13
N ASP A 303 11.85 -19.68 5.33
CA ASP A 303 13.02 -20.46 4.95
C ASP A 303 13.72 -19.86 3.71
N ILE A 304 14.90 -19.26 3.94
CA ILE A 304 15.69 -18.65 2.89
C ILE A 304 16.21 -19.67 1.86
N VAL A 305 16.48 -20.90 2.26
CA VAL A 305 16.98 -21.95 1.37
C VAL A 305 15.87 -22.41 0.45
N PHE A 306 14.67 -22.63 1.01
CA PHE A 306 13.49 -22.96 0.23
C PHE A 306 13.20 -21.85 -0.80
N MET A 307 13.16 -20.58 -0.37
CA MET A 307 12.89 -19.45 -1.25
C MET A 307 13.95 -19.28 -2.33
N ASP A 308 15.24 -19.50 -2.04
CA ASP A 308 16.30 -19.47 -3.04
C ASP A 308 16.09 -20.54 -4.13
N ASN A 309 15.68 -21.73 -3.74
CA ASN A 309 15.39 -22.83 -4.65
C ASN A 309 14.12 -22.54 -5.46
N LEU A 310 13.04 -22.12 -4.82
CA LEU A 310 11.77 -21.75 -5.45
C LEU A 310 11.98 -20.69 -6.53
N PHE A 311 12.64 -19.57 -6.21
CA PHE A 311 12.89 -18.52 -7.20
C PHE A 311 13.88 -18.92 -8.30
N THR A 312 14.74 -19.92 -8.04
CA THR A 312 15.56 -20.52 -9.11
C THR A 312 14.68 -21.28 -10.10
N VAL A 313 13.70 -22.05 -9.63
CA VAL A 313 12.70 -22.75 -10.47
C VAL A 313 11.84 -21.72 -11.22
N ILE A 314 11.27 -20.74 -10.53
CA ILE A 314 10.45 -19.69 -11.13
C ILE A 314 11.20 -18.97 -12.24
N ARG A 315 12.45 -18.56 -12.02
CA ARG A 315 13.27 -17.92 -13.07
C ARG A 315 13.47 -18.82 -14.30
N SER A 316 13.63 -20.14 -14.09
CA SER A 316 13.72 -21.10 -15.18
C SER A 316 12.40 -21.20 -15.95
N ARG A 317 11.26 -21.24 -15.27
CA ARG A 317 9.92 -21.25 -15.88
C ARG A 317 9.64 -19.99 -16.69
N LEU A 318 10.11 -18.85 -16.20
CA LEU A 318 9.99 -17.55 -16.89
C LEU A 318 11.03 -17.36 -18.02
N ASN A 319 11.85 -18.37 -18.31
CA ASN A 319 12.97 -18.27 -19.28
C ASN A 319 13.92 -17.10 -19.02
N LEU A 320 14.08 -16.71 -17.76
CA LEU A 320 15.03 -15.66 -17.39
C LEU A 320 16.47 -16.20 -17.47
N PRO A 321 17.44 -15.36 -17.85
CA PRO A 321 18.83 -15.77 -17.97
C PRO A 321 19.34 -16.48 -16.71
N ARG A 322 20.03 -17.62 -16.90
CA ARG A 322 20.70 -18.32 -15.78
C ARG A 322 21.81 -17.43 -15.24
N ARG A 323 21.88 -17.37 -13.92
CA ARG A 323 22.93 -16.60 -13.22
C ARG A 323 24.03 -17.58 -12.83
N HIS A 324 25.19 -17.44 -13.50
CA HIS A 324 26.39 -18.17 -13.14
C HIS A 324 27.10 -17.43 -12.00
N THR A 325 26.94 -17.90 -10.77
CA THR A 325 27.51 -17.29 -9.57
C THR A 325 28.43 -18.29 -8.86
N SER A 326 29.61 -17.81 -8.42
CA SER A 326 30.51 -18.57 -7.56
C SER A 326 29.85 -18.84 -6.19
N SER A 327 30.39 -19.82 -5.45
CA SER A 327 29.91 -20.10 -4.08
C SER A 327 30.00 -18.86 -3.17
N LYS A 328 31.10 -18.10 -3.29
CA LYS A 328 31.30 -16.84 -2.56
C LYS A 328 30.22 -15.81 -2.92
N GLN A 329 29.92 -15.65 -4.21
CA GLN A 329 28.89 -14.71 -4.66
C GLN A 329 27.49 -15.11 -4.15
N ARG A 330 27.17 -16.40 -4.16
CA ARG A 330 25.89 -16.91 -3.60
C ARG A 330 25.77 -16.62 -2.11
N GLN A 331 26.84 -16.74 -1.35
CA GLN A 331 26.87 -16.41 0.07
C GLN A 331 26.56 -14.92 0.30
N ILE A 332 27.23 -14.02 -0.44
CA ILE A 332 27.00 -12.56 -0.36
C ILE A 332 25.54 -12.21 -0.70
N GLU A 333 24.98 -12.84 -1.73
CA GLU A 333 23.60 -12.61 -2.11
C GLU A 333 22.61 -13.09 -1.03
N ARG A 334 22.87 -14.23 -0.41
CA ARG A 334 22.07 -14.75 0.71
C ARG A 334 22.10 -13.82 1.92
N GLU A 335 23.25 -13.29 2.27
CA GLU A 335 23.38 -12.30 3.35
C GLU A 335 22.56 -11.04 3.09
N LYS A 336 22.54 -10.55 1.84
CA LYS A 336 21.69 -9.43 1.43
C LYS A 336 20.19 -9.77 1.52
N ARG A 337 19.79 -11.00 1.19
CA ARG A 337 18.40 -11.47 1.35
C ARG A 337 17.98 -11.51 2.81
N ILE A 338 18.84 -12.05 3.68
CA ILE A 338 18.60 -12.06 5.13
C ILE A 338 18.41 -10.63 5.64
N LYS A 339 19.27 -9.70 5.20
CA LYS A 339 19.14 -8.30 5.59
C LYS A 339 17.81 -7.69 5.13
N LEU A 340 17.46 -7.87 3.85
CA LEU A 340 16.17 -7.40 3.31
C LEU A 340 14.99 -7.98 4.09
N TRP A 341 15.01 -9.29 4.38
CA TRP A 341 13.90 -9.95 5.09
C TRP A 341 13.71 -9.37 6.48
N LYS A 342 14.79 -9.17 7.24
CA LYS A 342 14.74 -8.51 8.55
C LYS A 342 14.21 -7.07 8.49
N GLU A 343 14.43 -6.36 7.39
CA GLU A 343 13.85 -5.04 7.18
C GLU A 343 12.35 -5.13 6.84
N LEU A 344 11.93 -6.13 6.05
CA LEU A 344 10.54 -6.35 5.70
C LEU A 344 9.70 -6.92 6.87
N GLU A 345 10.28 -7.64 7.81
CA GLU A 345 9.59 -8.12 9.01
C GLU A 345 9.10 -6.98 9.92
N LYS A 346 9.75 -5.84 9.86
CA LYS A 346 9.42 -4.66 10.69
C LYS A 346 8.19 -3.89 10.20
N ILE A 347 7.68 -4.22 9.03
CA ILE A 347 6.55 -3.53 8.39
C ILE A 347 5.29 -4.37 8.36
#